data_a9e200cc4db9cf58052adf84dc40497b
#
_entry.id   a9e200cc4db9cf58052adf84dc40497b
#
_cell.length_a   1.000
_cell.length_b   1.000
_cell.length_c   1.000
_cell.angle_alpha   90.00
_cell.angle_beta   90.00
_cell.angle_gamma   90.00
#
_symmetry.space_group_name_H-M   'P 1'
#
loop_
_entity.id
_entity.type
_entity.pdbx_description
1 polymer ?
#
loop_
_entity_poly.entity_id
_entity_poly.type
_entity_poly.pdbx_seq_one_letter_code
_entity_poly.pdbx_strand_id
1 'polypeptide(L)'
;MKLLIVEDQTKTGQYLRQGLGEAGFNADLVADGVTGQQLALSGEYALLILDVMLPGRDGWQILQAVRGAGLDTPVLFLTARDAVQDRVHGLELGADDYLVKPFAFSELLARVRSLLRRGSSTPQETSLQLADLRLDLIRRRVERSGRRIDLTAKEFALLEMLLRRQGEVLPKSLIASQVWDMNFDSDTNVIEVAIRRLRLKIDDEFPDKLIHTVRGMGYVLEERSL
;
A
#
# COMPACT_ATOMS: atom_id res chain seq x y z
N MET A 1 1.41 -1.87 2.15
CA MET A 1 0.12 -1.14 2.26
C MET A 1 -0.91 -1.85 1.41
N LYS A 2 -2.10 -2.09 1.96
CA LYS A 2 -3.20 -2.80 1.28
C LYS A 2 -4.18 -1.78 0.71
N LEU A 3 -4.57 -1.94 -0.56
CA LEU A 3 -5.50 -1.07 -1.28
C LEU A 3 -6.75 -1.87 -1.66
N LEU A 4 -7.91 -1.22 -1.76
CA LEU A 4 -9.11 -1.83 -2.32
C LEU A 4 -9.43 -1.17 -3.66
N ILE A 5 -9.65 -1.99 -4.69
CA ILE A 5 -10.14 -1.58 -6.00
C ILE A 5 -11.55 -2.12 -6.16
N VAL A 6 -12.52 -1.24 -6.41
CA VAL A 6 -13.89 -1.62 -6.77
C VAL A 6 -14.15 -1.14 -8.19
N GLU A 7 -14.16 -2.06 -9.14
CA GLU A 7 -14.22 -1.80 -10.58
C GLU A 7 -14.91 -2.97 -11.29
N ASP A 8 -16.03 -2.74 -11.96
CA ASP A 8 -16.83 -3.77 -12.62
C ASP A 8 -16.24 -4.22 -13.97
N GLN A 9 -15.46 -3.36 -14.63
CA GLN A 9 -14.79 -3.70 -15.87
C GLN A 9 -13.55 -4.57 -15.59
N THR A 10 -13.67 -5.86 -15.83
CA THR A 10 -12.63 -6.86 -15.54
C THR A 10 -11.25 -6.48 -16.10
N LYS A 11 -11.19 -5.94 -17.32
CA LYS A 11 -9.91 -5.54 -17.94
C LYS A 11 -9.26 -4.39 -17.20
N THR A 12 -10.04 -3.36 -16.86
CA THR A 12 -9.57 -2.19 -16.10
C THR A 12 -9.12 -2.59 -14.71
N GLY A 13 -9.93 -3.37 -13.99
CA GLY A 13 -9.60 -3.84 -12.65
C GLY A 13 -8.33 -4.68 -12.61
N GLN A 14 -8.15 -5.63 -13.54
CA GLN A 14 -6.93 -6.44 -13.64
C GLN A 14 -5.70 -5.58 -13.98
N TYR A 15 -5.82 -4.64 -14.91
CA TYR A 15 -4.75 -3.70 -15.26
C TYR A 15 -4.31 -2.88 -14.05
N LEU A 16 -5.27 -2.35 -13.27
CA LEU A 16 -4.99 -1.60 -12.04
C LEU A 16 -4.31 -2.47 -10.99
N ARG A 17 -4.84 -3.66 -10.72
CA ARG A 17 -4.28 -4.58 -9.73
C ARG A 17 -2.85 -4.98 -10.09
N GLN A 18 -2.61 -5.33 -11.35
CA GLN A 18 -1.27 -5.68 -11.83
C GLN A 18 -0.30 -4.51 -11.70
N GLY A 19 -0.64 -3.33 -12.22
CA GLY A 19 0.24 -2.17 -12.18
C GLY A 19 0.54 -1.70 -10.76
N LEU A 20 -0.45 -1.71 -9.85
CA LEU A 20 -0.25 -1.40 -8.45
C LEU A 20 0.62 -2.47 -7.76
N GLY A 21 0.45 -3.75 -8.11
CA GLY A 21 1.31 -4.83 -7.64
C GLY A 21 2.77 -4.65 -8.06
N GLU A 22 3.02 -4.30 -9.33
CA GLU A 22 4.36 -3.97 -9.84
C GLU A 22 4.96 -2.73 -9.18
N ALA A 23 4.10 -1.76 -8.78
CA ALA A 23 4.51 -0.58 -8.01
C ALA A 23 4.77 -0.86 -6.51
N GLY A 24 4.57 -2.12 -6.04
CA GLY A 24 4.85 -2.56 -4.67
C GLY A 24 3.67 -2.44 -3.70
N PHE A 25 2.45 -2.19 -4.20
CA PHE A 25 1.23 -2.22 -3.39
C PHE A 25 0.59 -3.62 -3.44
N ASN A 26 -0.14 -3.96 -2.38
CA ASN A 26 -1.07 -5.09 -2.37
C ASN A 26 -2.48 -4.54 -2.63
N ALA A 27 -3.19 -5.06 -3.62
CA ALA A 27 -4.50 -4.55 -4.02
C ALA A 27 -5.52 -5.67 -4.18
N ASP A 28 -6.56 -5.65 -3.35
CA ASP A 28 -7.75 -6.46 -3.54
C ASP A 28 -8.61 -5.85 -4.65
N LEU A 29 -9.21 -6.70 -5.48
CA LEU A 29 -10.10 -6.29 -6.57
C LEU A 29 -11.45 -6.97 -6.40
N VAL A 30 -12.52 -6.17 -6.40
CA VAL A 30 -13.91 -6.65 -6.43
C VAL A 30 -14.68 -5.92 -7.53
N ALA A 31 -15.70 -6.61 -8.08
CA ALA A 31 -16.41 -6.15 -9.28
C ALA A 31 -17.80 -5.56 -8.99
N ASP A 32 -18.24 -5.51 -7.72
CA ASP A 32 -19.54 -5.02 -7.34
C ASP A 32 -19.49 -4.13 -6.09
N GLY A 33 -20.42 -3.18 -6.02
CA GLY A 33 -20.42 -2.20 -4.94
C GLY A 33 -20.88 -2.76 -3.59
N VAL A 34 -21.61 -3.87 -3.54
CA VAL A 34 -22.06 -4.47 -2.26
C VAL A 34 -20.88 -5.09 -1.54
N THR A 35 -20.12 -5.94 -2.23
CA THR A 35 -18.88 -6.54 -1.72
C THR A 35 -17.84 -5.43 -1.45
N GLY A 36 -17.74 -4.45 -2.36
CA GLY A 36 -16.84 -3.30 -2.21
C GLY A 36 -17.09 -2.53 -0.92
N GLN A 37 -18.36 -2.27 -0.59
CA GLN A 37 -18.73 -1.59 0.65
C GLN A 37 -18.41 -2.42 1.89
N GLN A 38 -18.69 -3.72 1.89
CA GLN A 38 -18.38 -4.59 3.02
C GLN A 38 -16.89 -4.59 3.35
N LEU A 39 -16.06 -4.70 2.31
CA LEU A 39 -14.61 -4.67 2.47
C LEU A 39 -14.11 -3.28 2.90
N ALA A 40 -14.63 -2.20 2.30
CA ALA A 40 -14.25 -0.84 2.67
C ALA A 40 -14.52 -0.52 4.14
N LEU A 41 -15.60 -1.06 4.71
CA LEU A 41 -15.97 -0.87 6.12
C LEU A 41 -15.12 -1.70 7.10
N SER A 42 -14.30 -2.65 6.64
CA SER A 42 -13.40 -3.41 7.53
C SER A 42 -12.30 -2.54 8.15
N GLY A 43 -11.99 -1.38 7.56
CA GLY A 43 -10.91 -0.50 8.02
C GLY A 43 -9.49 -0.99 7.72
N GLU A 44 -9.34 -2.11 6.99
CA GLU A 44 -8.02 -2.71 6.71
C GLU A 44 -7.25 -2.05 5.55
N TYR A 45 -7.93 -1.19 4.78
CA TYR A 45 -7.36 -0.59 3.58
C TYR A 45 -6.80 0.80 3.84
N ALA A 46 -5.62 1.04 3.30
CA ALA A 46 -4.95 2.34 3.38
C ALA A 46 -5.49 3.35 2.35
N LEU A 47 -6.17 2.87 1.30
CA LEU A 47 -6.80 3.69 0.26
C LEU A 47 -7.83 2.86 -0.50
N LEU A 48 -8.94 3.50 -0.88
CA LEU A 48 -9.98 2.94 -1.73
C LEU A 48 -9.89 3.57 -3.13
N ILE A 49 -9.93 2.74 -4.17
CA ILE A 49 -10.05 3.16 -5.57
C ILE A 49 -11.40 2.65 -6.05
N LEU A 50 -12.34 3.56 -6.29
CA LEU A 50 -13.73 3.23 -6.56
C LEU A 50 -14.15 3.73 -7.94
N ASP A 51 -14.71 2.85 -8.78
CA ASP A 51 -15.52 3.35 -9.88
C ASP A 51 -16.80 3.99 -9.34
N VAL A 52 -17.23 5.06 -9.96
CA VAL A 52 -18.50 5.71 -9.64
C VAL A 52 -19.67 4.81 -10.03
N MET A 53 -19.60 4.18 -11.21
CA MET A 53 -20.69 3.37 -11.75
C MET A 53 -20.45 1.87 -11.49
N LEU A 54 -21.00 1.37 -10.40
CA LEU A 54 -20.86 -0.03 -10.00
C LEU A 54 -22.24 -0.71 -9.90
N PRO A 55 -22.34 -2.02 -10.17
CA PRO A 55 -23.56 -2.76 -9.95
C PRO A 55 -23.86 -2.92 -8.46
N GLY A 56 -25.15 -2.87 -8.13
CA GLY A 56 -25.68 -3.05 -6.77
C GLY A 56 -25.61 -1.79 -5.93
N ARG A 57 -24.44 -1.26 -5.66
CA ARG A 57 -24.20 0.04 -4.99
C ARG A 57 -23.19 0.85 -5.77
N ASP A 58 -23.50 2.10 -6.02
CA ASP A 58 -22.56 3.01 -6.69
C ASP A 58 -21.41 3.45 -5.77
N GLY A 59 -20.36 4.02 -6.36
CA GLY A 59 -19.19 4.46 -5.61
C GLY A 59 -19.49 5.56 -4.58
N TRP A 60 -20.51 6.41 -4.84
CA TRP A 60 -20.95 7.46 -3.92
C TRP A 60 -21.55 6.88 -2.64
N GLN A 61 -22.40 5.86 -2.79
CA GLN A 61 -23.01 5.15 -1.67
C GLN A 61 -21.97 4.44 -0.81
N ILE A 62 -20.92 3.90 -1.43
CA ILE A 62 -19.79 3.32 -0.70
C ILE A 62 -19.07 4.40 0.11
N LEU A 63 -18.75 5.55 -0.50
CA LEU A 63 -18.11 6.66 0.19
C LEU A 63 -18.94 7.15 1.38
N GLN A 64 -20.25 7.37 1.17
CA GLN A 64 -21.16 7.79 2.24
C GLN A 64 -21.18 6.81 3.41
N ALA A 65 -21.20 5.49 3.13
CA ALA A 65 -21.16 4.46 4.16
C ALA A 65 -19.83 4.49 4.94
N VAL A 66 -18.71 4.64 4.25
CA VAL A 66 -17.37 4.73 4.87
C VAL A 66 -17.27 5.96 5.76
N ARG A 67 -17.71 7.14 5.29
CA ARG A 67 -17.71 8.38 6.09
C ARG A 67 -18.73 8.31 7.24
N GLY A 68 -19.90 7.72 7.00
CA GLY A 68 -20.91 7.50 8.04
C GLY A 68 -20.45 6.55 9.16
N ALA A 69 -19.51 5.65 8.87
CA ALA A 69 -18.85 4.79 9.85
C ALA A 69 -17.67 5.46 10.58
N GLY A 70 -17.39 6.75 10.30
CA GLY A 70 -16.28 7.48 10.91
C GLY A 70 -14.90 7.09 10.38
N LEU A 71 -14.83 6.46 9.19
CA LEU A 71 -13.58 6.08 8.58
C LEU A 71 -13.08 7.18 7.64
N ASP A 72 -11.86 7.66 7.89
CA ASP A 72 -11.17 8.69 7.09
C ASP A 72 -10.27 8.09 6.01
N THR A 73 -10.47 6.81 5.65
CA THR A 73 -9.72 6.15 4.59
C THR A 73 -9.79 6.97 3.30
N PRO A 74 -8.65 7.37 2.69
CA PRO A 74 -8.63 8.13 1.46
C PRO A 74 -9.34 7.41 0.32
N VAL A 75 -10.09 8.17 -0.50
CA VAL A 75 -10.87 7.66 -1.63
C VAL A 75 -10.46 8.35 -2.91
N LEU A 76 -10.04 7.57 -3.91
CA LEU A 76 -9.81 7.98 -5.29
C LEU A 76 -10.95 7.44 -6.16
N PHE A 77 -11.73 8.33 -6.76
CA PHE A 77 -12.72 7.92 -7.75
C PHE A 77 -12.13 7.76 -9.14
N LEU A 78 -12.55 6.68 -9.81
CA LEU A 78 -12.39 6.51 -11.25
C LEU A 78 -13.74 6.78 -11.90
N THR A 79 -13.79 7.65 -12.88
CA THR A 79 -15.06 8.03 -13.50
C THR A 79 -14.94 8.24 -15.00
N ALA A 80 -15.94 7.76 -15.76
CA ALA A 80 -16.12 8.13 -17.16
C ALA A 80 -16.86 9.47 -17.33
N ARG A 81 -17.37 10.03 -16.20
CA ARG A 81 -18.15 11.26 -16.22
C ARG A 81 -17.23 12.47 -16.09
N ASP A 82 -17.16 13.25 -17.15
CA ASP A 82 -16.37 14.48 -17.24
C ASP A 82 -17.18 15.72 -16.75
N ALA A 83 -18.42 15.53 -16.31
CA ALA A 83 -19.26 16.64 -15.87
C ALA A 83 -18.68 17.28 -14.59
N VAL A 84 -18.49 18.60 -14.63
CA VAL A 84 -18.04 19.40 -13.48
C VAL A 84 -18.93 19.15 -12.26
N GLN A 85 -20.23 18.95 -12.48
CA GLN A 85 -21.24 18.70 -11.45
C GLN A 85 -20.96 17.39 -10.68
N ASP A 86 -20.56 16.31 -11.35
CA ASP A 86 -20.25 15.03 -10.69
C ASP A 86 -18.99 15.14 -9.82
N ARG A 87 -17.98 15.92 -10.27
CA ARG A 87 -16.77 16.19 -9.48
C ARG A 87 -17.06 17.04 -8.24
N VAL A 88 -17.90 18.07 -8.39
CA VAL A 88 -18.33 18.93 -7.27
C VAL A 88 -19.10 18.10 -6.24
N HIS A 89 -20.07 17.31 -6.70
CA HIS A 89 -20.86 16.45 -5.82
C HIS A 89 -19.99 15.48 -4.99
N GLY A 90 -19.02 14.89 -5.61
CA GLY A 90 -18.15 13.96 -4.89
C GLY A 90 -17.19 14.63 -3.91
N LEU A 91 -16.70 15.81 -4.22
CA LEU A 91 -15.89 16.60 -3.26
C LEU A 91 -16.74 17.01 -2.05
N GLU A 92 -18.01 17.39 -2.26
CA GLU A 92 -18.96 17.68 -1.17
C GLU A 92 -19.25 16.44 -0.31
N LEU A 93 -19.22 15.24 -0.89
CA LEU A 93 -19.38 13.97 -0.17
C LEU A 93 -18.11 13.52 0.57
N GLY A 94 -17.01 14.25 0.44
CA GLY A 94 -15.75 13.95 1.15
C GLY A 94 -14.82 12.99 0.41
N ALA A 95 -14.87 12.95 -0.93
CA ALA A 95 -13.84 12.29 -1.74
C ALA A 95 -12.53 13.08 -1.72
N ASP A 96 -11.42 12.38 -1.78
CA ASP A 96 -10.09 12.99 -1.67
C ASP A 96 -9.48 13.35 -3.03
N ASP A 97 -9.82 12.60 -4.11
CA ASP A 97 -9.38 12.89 -5.48
C ASP A 97 -10.21 12.15 -6.52
N TYR A 98 -10.08 12.58 -7.79
CA TYR A 98 -10.78 12.06 -8.97
C TYR A 98 -9.81 11.81 -10.12
N LEU A 99 -10.05 10.74 -10.87
CA LEU A 99 -9.33 10.44 -12.10
C LEU A 99 -10.32 10.06 -13.21
N VAL A 100 -10.31 10.83 -14.29
CA VAL A 100 -11.22 10.63 -15.43
C VAL A 100 -10.69 9.55 -16.36
N LYS A 101 -11.53 8.59 -16.75
CA LYS A 101 -11.25 7.57 -17.77
C LYS A 101 -11.39 8.18 -19.18
N PRO A 102 -10.46 7.91 -20.14
CA PRO A 102 -9.27 7.07 -19.99
C PRO A 102 -8.10 7.83 -19.35
N PHE A 103 -7.29 7.13 -18.56
CA PHE A 103 -6.13 7.71 -17.85
C PHE A 103 -4.85 6.92 -18.11
N ALA A 104 -3.72 7.57 -17.90
CA ALA A 104 -2.43 6.89 -17.86
C ALA A 104 -2.18 6.28 -16.48
N PHE A 105 -1.63 5.06 -16.43
CA PHE A 105 -1.30 4.40 -15.14
C PHE A 105 -0.34 5.24 -14.28
N SER A 106 0.60 5.95 -14.91
CA SER A 106 1.51 6.86 -14.21
C SER A 106 0.79 7.98 -13.46
N GLU A 107 -0.31 8.50 -14.01
CA GLU A 107 -1.15 9.50 -13.35
C GLU A 107 -1.88 8.91 -12.14
N LEU A 108 -2.53 7.75 -12.32
CA LEU A 108 -3.17 7.03 -11.21
C LEU A 108 -2.17 6.77 -10.08
N LEU A 109 -1.00 6.25 -10.40
CA LEU A 109 0.04 5.94 -9.42
C LEU A 109 0.53 7.19 -8.66
N ALA A 110 0.66 8.32 -9.34
CA ALA A 110 1.03 9.59 -8.72
C ALA A 110 -0.05 10.07 -7.72
N ARG A 111 -1.34 9.93 -8.08
CA ARG A 111 -2.48 10.28 -7.21
C ARG A 111 -2.58 9.34 -6.01
N VAL A 112 -2.49 8.03 -6.21
CA VAL A 112 -2.45 7.03 -5.14
C VAL A 112 -1.36 7.36 -4.13
N ARG A 113 -0.15 7.65 -4.58
CA ARG A 113 0.96 8.06 -3.71
C ARG A 113 0.68 9.37 -2.98
N SER A 114 0.04 10.34 -3.65
CA SER A 114 -0.33 11.61 -3.03
C SER A 114 -1.38 11.44 -1.94
N LEU A 115 -2.39 10.59 -2.17
CA LEU A 115 -3.46 10.33 -1.20
C LEU A 115 -2.96 9.54 0.01
N LEU A 116 -2.21 8.48 -0.21
CA LEU A 116 -1.57 7.72 0.87
C LEU A 116 -0.67 8.62 1.73
N ARG A 117 -0.15 9.67 1.16
CA ARG A 117 0.60 10.70 1.87
C ARG A 117 -0.29 11.59 2.74
N ARG A 118 -1.50 11.94 2.38
CA ARG A 118 -2.42 12.81 3.14
C ARG A 118 -3.12 12.10 4.31
N GLY A 119 -3.38 10.81 4.20
CA GLY A 119 -4.10 10.00 5.20
C GLY A 119 -3.36 9.75 6.51
N SER A 120 -2.09 10.14 6.63
CA SER A 120 -1.36 10.10 7.89
C SER A 120 -1.40 11.46 8.57
N SER A 121 -2.24 11.61 9.57
CA SER A 121 -2.39 12.84 10.38
C SER A 121 -1.21 13.18 11.32
N THR A 122 -0.09 12.52 11.16
CA THR A 122 1.21 12.91 11.74
C THR A 122 2.02 13.71 10.73
N PRO A 123 2.90 14.65 11.14
CA PRO A 123 3.84 15.32 10.22
C PRO A 123 4.58 14.24 9.47
N GLN A 124 4.35 14.19 8.14
CA GLN A 124 4.73 13.03 7.36
C GLN A 124 6.22 12.79 7.44
N GLU A 125 6.55 11.63 7.94
CA GLU A 125 7.85 11.03 7.69
C GLU A 125 7.98 10.78 6.18
N THR A 126 8.51 11.76 5.48
CA THR A 126 8.91 11.61 4.06
C THR A 126 10.05 10.61 3.92
N SER A 127 10.66 10.26 5.04
CA SER A 127 11.70 9.25 5.16
C SER A 127 11.57 8.50 6.48
N LEU A 128 11.81 7.20 6.45
CA LEU A 128 11.96 6.35 7.62
C LEU A 128 13.45 6.15 7.88
N GLN A 129 13.83 6.08 9.14
CA GLN A 129 15.23 5.90 9.52
C GLN A 129 15.37 4.97 10.73
N LEU A 130 16.39 4.13 10.69
CA LEU A 130 16.87 3.35 11.82
C LEU A 130 18.40 3.29 11.75
N ALA A 131 19.06 3.76 12.78
CA ALA A 131 20.53 3.91 12.81
C ALA A 131 21.03 4.65 11.56
N ASP A 132 21.91 4.04 10.78
CA ASP A 132 22.50 4.56 9.54
C ASP A 132 21.68 4.26 8.26
N LEU A 133 20.57 3.50 8.40
CA LEU A 133 19.67 3.15 7.30
C LEU A 133 18.57 4.20 7.15
N ARG A 134 18.43 4.76 5.93
CA ARG A 134 17.41 5.75 5.58
C ARG A 134 16.62 5.31 4.36
N LEU A 135 15.29 5.42 4.43
CA LEU A 135 14.33 5.12 3.37
C LEU A 135 13.57 6.39 2.98
N ASP A 136 13.81 6.96 1.81
CA ASP A 136 13.02 8.07 1.24
C ASP A 136 11.79 7.48 0.54
N LEU A 137 10.62 7.72 1.13
CA LEU A 137 9.35 7.18 0.66
C LEU A 137 8.85 7.86 -0.63
N ILE A 138 9.20 9.14 -0.83
CA ILE A 138 8.77 9.92 -1.98
C ILE A 138 9.59 9.54 -3.20
N ARG A 139 10.94 9.57 -3.06
CA ARG A 139 11.87 9.26 -4.16
C ARG A 139 12.09 7.76 -4.33
N ARG A 140 11.57 6.94 -3.40
CA ARG A 140 11.81 5.48 -3.33
C ARG A 140 13.30 5.15 -3.35
N ARG A 141 14.06 5.85 -2.54
CA ARG A 141 15.50 5.66 -2.40
C ARG A 141 15.83 5.07 -1.04
N VAL A 142 16.84 4.22 -1.04
CA VAL A 142 17.40 3.62 0.17
C VAL A 142 18.87 4.00 0.25
N GLU A 143 19.29 4.43 1.42
CA GLU A 143 20.68 4.74 1.71
C GLU A 143 21.06 4.12 3.04
N ARG A 144 22.27 3.56 3.13
CA ARG A 144 22.85 3.10 4.38
C ARG A 144 24.30 3.56 4.48
N SER A 145 24.66 4.21 5.60
CA SER A 145 25.97 4.87 5.79
C SER A 145 26.34 5.80 4.63
N GLY A 146 25.35 6.53 4.06
CA GLY A 146 25.55 7.42 2.92
C GLY A 146 25.69 6.71 1.56
N ARG A 147 25.69 5.37 1.52
CA ARG A 147 25.75 4.59 0.28
C ARG A 147 24.32 4.27 -0.20
N ARG A 148 24.05 4.57 -1.47
CA ARG A 148 22.78 4.23 -2.12
C ARG A 148 22.68 2.72 -2.33
N ILE A 149 21.48 2.17 -2.03
CA ILE A 149 21.14 0.77 -2.21
C ILE A 149 19.96 0.66 -3.15
N ASP A 150 20.10 -0.14 -4.21
CA ASP A 150 19.02 -0.35 -5.18
C ASP A 150 18.19 -1.58 -4.79
N LEU A 151 16.91 -1.33 -4.48
CA LEU A 151 15.92 -2.35 -4.13
C LEU A 151 14.89 -2.51 -5.25
N THR A 152 14.40 -3.72 -5.43
CA THR A 152 13.19 -3.98 -6.22
C THR A 152 11.96 -3.42 -5.51
N ALA A 153 10.82 -3.29 -6.21
CA ALA A 153 9.58 -2.78 -5.63
C ALA A 153 9.11 -3.60 -4.41
N LYS A 154 9.25 -4.93 -4.44
CA LYS A 154 8.89 -5.82 -3.32
C LYS A 154 9.87 -5.75 -2.15
N GLU A 155 11.17 -5.66 -2.42
CA GLU A 155 12.18 -5.44 -1.36
C GLU A 155 11.99 -4.08 -0.69
N PHE A 156 11.64 -3.05 -1.45
CA PHE A 156 11.33 -1.73 -0.91
C PHE A 156 10.08 -1.77 -0.02
N ALA A 157 9.00 -2.42 -0.46
CA ALA A 157 7.77 -2.57 0.33
C ALA A 157 8.00 -3.38 1.62
N LEU A 158 8.84 -4.43 1.55
CA LEU A 158 9.24 -5.21 2.72
C LEU A 158 10.03 -4.36 3.71
N LEU A 159 11.02 -3.59 3.22
CA LEU A 159 11.82 -2.71 4.07
C LEU A 159 10.97 -1.59 4.69
N GLU A 160 10.07 -0.97 3.92
CA GLU A 160 9.12 0.02 4.43
C GLU A 160 8.25 -0.55 5.55
N MET A 161 7.71 -1.76 5.36
CA MET A 161 6.90 -2.43 6.38
C MET A 161 7.70 -2.67 7.67
N LEU A 162 8.94 -3.15 7.56
CA LEU A 162 9.82 -3.39 8.69
C LEU A 162 10.19 -2.09 9.41
N LEU A 163 10.50 -1.02 8.68
CA LEU A 163 10.85 0.29 9.26
C LEU A 163 9.67 0.97 9.97
N ARG A 164 8.44 0.82 9.45
CA ARG A 164 7.25 1.36 10.13
C ARG A 164 6.91 0.65 11.43
N ARG A 165 7.41 -0.56 11.59
CA ARG A 165 7.19 -1.42 12.74
C ARG A 165 8.52 -1.84 13.38
N GLN A 166 9.47 -0.89 13.45
CA GLN A 166 10.77 -1.14 14.08
C GLN A 166 10.60 -1.59 15.53
N GLY A 167 11.36 -2.60 15.92
CA GLY A 167 11.27 -3.23 17.25
C GLY A 167 10.12 -4.22 17.42
N GLU A 168 9.19 -4.33 16.44
CA GLU A 168 8.09 -5.29 16.47
C GLU A 168 8.48 -6.57 15.72
N VAL A 169 8.19 -7.74 16.33
CA VAL A 169 8.40 -9.03 15.66
C VAL A 169 7.25 -9.29 14.69
N LEU A 170 7.53 -9.29 13.39
CA LEU A 170 6.54 -9.50 12.35
C LEU A 170 6.48 -10.98 11.96
N PRO A 171 5.33 -11.66 12.15
CA PRO A 171 5.12 -13.03 11.69
C PRO A 171 5.24 -13.15 10.16
N LYS A 172 5.75 -14.29 9.68
CA LYS A 172 5.88 -14.56 8.23
C LYS A 172 4.54 -14.42 7.49
N SER A 173 3.45 -14.87 8.12
CA SER A 173 2.09 -14.74 7.57
C SER A 173 1.68 -13.29 7.32
N LEU A 174 1.98 -12.41 8.27
CA LEU A 174 1.69 -10.98 8.14
C LEU A 174 2.51 -10.34 7.01
N ILE A 175 3.80 -10.68 6.93
CA ILE A 175 4.67 -10.21 5.84
C ILE A 175 4.15 -10.72 4.48
N ALA A 176 3.78 -12.00 4.39
CA ALA A 176 3.25 -12.61 3.17
C ALA A 176 1.96 -11.92 2.71
N SER A 177 1.00 -11.70 3.60
CA SER A 177 -0.29 -11.08 3.27
C SER A 177 -0.15 -9.62 2.86
N GLN A 178 0.74 -8.85 3.50
CA GLN A 178 0.84 -7.40 3.25
C GLN A 178 1.78 -7.03 2.09
N VAL A 179 2.75 -7.86 1.77
CA VAL A 179 3.73 -7.54 0.71
C VAL A 179 3.52 -8.38 -0.55
N TRP A 180 3.01 -9.63 -0.43
CA TRP A 180 2.87 -10.55 -1.58
C TRP A 180 1.43 -10.93 -1.92
N ASP A 181 0.43 -10.54 -1.13
CA ASP A 181 -0.96 -10.96 -1.31
C ASP A 181 -1.14 -12.50 -1.30
N MET A 182 -0.37 -13.17 -0.45
CA MET A 182 -0.36 -14.62 -0.34
C MET A 182 -1.09 -15.05 0.93
N ASN A 183 -2.05 -15.98 0.79
CA ASN A 183 -2.63 -16.67 1.92
C ASN A 183 -1.62 -17.67 2.51
N PHE A 184 -1.77 -18.01 3.79
CA PHE A 184 -0.81 -18.74 4.63
C PHE A 184 -0.38 -20.14 4.09
N ASP A 185 -1.14 -20.74 3.17
CA ASP A 185 -0.87 -22.09 2.66
C ASP A 185 0.11 -22.19 1.49
N SER A 186 0.59 -21.09 0.96
CA SER A 186 1.53 -21.08 -0.15
C SER A 186 2.94 -20.67 0.32
N ASP A 187 3.86 -21.61 0.21
CA ASP A 187 5.34 -21.47 0.28
C ASP A 187 5.93 -20.39 1.21
N THR A 188 6.06 -20.75 2.49
CA THR A 188 6.81 -19.96 3.49
C THR A 188 8.26 -19.62 3.08
N ASN A 189 8.81 -20.34 2.11
CA ASN A 189 10.13 -20.09 1.54
C ASN A 189 10.28 -18.73 0.83
N VAL A 190 9.19 -18.17 0.28
CA VAL A 190 9.23 -16.88 -0.42
C VAL A 190 9.69 -15.76 0.52
N ILE A 191 9.18 -15.75 1.76
CA ILE A 191 9.55 -14.73 2.75
C ILE A 191 11.00 -14.88 3.21
N GLU A 192 11.45 -16.10 3.42
CA GLU A 192 12.84 -16.38 3.79
C GLU A 192 13.82 -15.93 2.70
N VAL A 193 13.50 -16.25 1.44
CA VAL A 193 14.28 -15.81 0.29
C VAL A 193 14.29 -14.28 0.16
N ALA A 194 13.14 -13.62 0.37
CA ALA A 194 13.04 -12.17 0.31
C ALA A 194 13.85 -11.49 1.42
N ILE A 195 13.75 -11.96 2.65
CA ILE A 195 14.54 -11.47 3.78
C ILE A 195 16.04 -11.70 3.52
N ARG A 196 16.42 -12.87 2.99
CA ARG A 196 17.82 -13.13 2.64
C ARG A 196 18.34 -12.15 1.58
N ARG A 197 17.57 -11.92 0.52
CA ARG A 197 17.94 -10.95 -0.53
C ARG A 197 18.03 -9.53 0.01
N LEU A 198 17.13 -9.15 0.90
CA LEU A 198 17.15 -7.85 1.53
C LEU A 198 18.40 -7.70 2.42
N ARG A 199 18.71 -8.71 3.25
CA ARG A 199 19.95 -8.73 4.08
C ARG A 199 21.22 -8.61 3.26
N LEU A 200 21.33 -9.31 2.14
CA LEU A 200 22.49 -9.20 1.24
C LEU A 200 22.75 -7.76 0.80
N LYS A 201 21.71 -6.96 0.68
CA LYS A 201 21.80 -5.57 0.21
C LYS A 201 21.99 -4.56 1.34
N ILE A 202 21.26 -4.74 2.46
CA ILE A 202 21.24 -3.73 3.52
C ILE A 202 22.03 -4.11 4.77
N ASP A 203 22.34 -5.39 4.97
CA ASP A 203 23.02 -5.87 6.17
C ASP A 203 24.43 -6.45 5.92
N ASP A 204 24.60 -7.32 4.92
CA ASP A 204 25.79 -8.18 4.84
C ASP A 204 27.11 -7.40 4.68
N GLU A 205 27.08 -6.27 3.99
CA GLU A 205 28.23 -5.39 3.79
C GLU A 205 28.47 -4.40 4.95
N PHE A 206 27.59 -4.37 5.96
CA PHE A 206 27.66 -3.43 7.07
C PHE A 206 27.97 -4.16 8.39
N PRO A 207 28.70 -3.53 9.34
CA PRO A 207 29.08 -4.18 10.60
C PRO A 207 27.85 -4.49 11.45
N ASP A 208 26.95 -3.53 11.58
CA ASP A 208 25.75 -3.67 12.41
C ASP A 208 24.60 -4.24 11.59
N LYS A 209 24.07 -5.38 12.04
CA LYS A 209 22.93 -6.02 11.40
C LYS A 209 21.63 -5.45 11.97
N LEU A 210 20.69 -5.09 11.10
CA LEU A 210 19.41 -4.50 11.50
C LEU A 210 18.25 -5.47 11.41
N ILE A 211 18.28 -6.42 10.46
CA ILE A 211 17.22 -7.43 10.32
C ILE A 211 17.58 -8.67 11.14
N HIS A 212 16.79 -8.97 12.17
CA HIS A 212 17.00 -10.13 13.03
C HIS A 212 15.90 -11.17 12.84
N THR A 213 16.27 -12.45 13.05
CA THR A 213 15.31 -13.57 13.06
C THR A 213 14.98 -13.91 14.50
N VAL A 214 13.68 -13.90 14.82
CA VAL A 214 13.17 -14.42 16.08
C VAL A 214 12.62 -15.83 15.81
N ARG A 215 13.33 -16.83 16.30
CA ARG A 215 13.02 -18.25 15.99
C ARG A 215 11.59 -18.59 16.35
N GLY A 216 10.87 -19.19 15.40
CA GLY A 216 9.48 -19.59 15.55
C GLY A 216 8.44 -18.45 15.50
N MET A 217 8.86 -17.17 15.52
CA MET A 217 7.95 -16.02 15.56
C MET A 217 7.99 -15.17 14.29
N GLY A 218 9.17 -14.92 13.70
CA GLY A 218 9.25 -14.08 12.49
C GLY A 218 10.53 -13.27 12.40
N TYR A 219 10.40 -12.03 11.94
CA TYR A 219 11.51 -11.10 11.73
C TYR A 219 11.25 -9.76 12.41
N VAL A 220 12.31 -9.13 12.86
CA VAL A 220 12.28 -7.78 13.46
C VAL A 220 13.39 -6.94 12.85
N LEU A 221 13.12 -5.65 12.66
CA LEU A 221 14.11 -4.65 12.28
C LEU A 221 14.36 -3.77 13.51
N GLU A 222 15.56 -3.86 14.05
CA GLU A 222 15.97 -3.11 15.25
C GLU A 222 17.49 -2.97 15.31
N GLU A 223 17.96 -1.94 16.01
CA GLU A 223 19.36 -1.83 16.39
C GLU A 223 19.61 -2.64 17.67
N ARG A 224 20.60 -3.52 17.65
CA ARG A 224 21.04 -4.26 18.82
C ARG A 224 22.43 -3.77 19.19
N SER A 225 22.51 -3.00 20.27
CA SER A 225 23.82 -2.70 20.87
C SER A 225 24.46 -4.01 21.34
N LEU A 226 25.70 -4.24 20.94
CA LEU A 226 26.54 -5.35 21.42
C LEU A 226 26.90 -5.14 22.88
#